data_6db58a5359725260da49bcbb1335570a
#
_entry.id   6db58a5359725260da49bcbb1335570a
#
_cell.length_a   1.000
_cell.length_b   1.000
_cell.length_c   1.000
_cell.angle_alpha   90.00
_cell.angle_beta   90.00
_cell.angle_gamma   90.00
#
_symmetry.space_group_name_H-M   'P 1'
#
loop_
_entity.id
_entity.type
_entity.pdbx_description
1 polymer ?
#
loop_
_entity_poly.entity_id
_entity_poly.type
_entity_poly.pdbx_seq_one_letter_code
_entity_poly.pdbx_strand_id
1 'polypeptide(L)'
;MLNPQWLDTFKVLVETGNFTRTAEQRFMTQPGVSQHIKKLEVACGCELLIRLGKGVELTEQGQRVYDYAQSLSKHEQALIESLKFDAPYEGKCVIGCSGALAQRLYPVLVELQVAHPSLSIHLEVAPNRTILNSIHASTLELGIVTQQPDEELFSSEKIGSESLGLILPKGALGNLSTNSADNTASSQEKDIADILLSLGLINHPDAMHYLKLYFSHSGEQALMQLDPSRLPKRGYINQLSQILLPVSKGLGFTVLPIKVLDSFTN
;
A
#
# COMPACT_ATOMS: atom_id res chain seq x y z
N MET A 1 -1.88 -27.35 -17.13
CA MET A 1 -1.12 -27.07 -15.89
C MET A 1 0.30 -26.75 -16.27
N LEU A 2 0.87 -25.67 -15.76
CA LEU A 2 2.26 -25.29 -16.04
C LEU A 2 3.21 -26.20 -15.24
N ASN A 3 4.26 -26.69 -15.89
CA ASN A 3 5.22 -27.56 -15.22
C ASN A 3 6.17 -26.73 -14.33
N PRO A 4 6.31 -27.06 -13.03
CA PRO A 4 7.17 -26.30 -12.12
C PRO A 4 8.64 -26.23 -12.56
N GLN A 5 9.17 -27.29 -13.13
CA GLN A 5 10.55 -27.30 -13.64
C GLN A 5 10.78 -26.33 -14.80
N TRP A 6 9.76 -26.14 -15.66
CA TRP A 6 9.86 -25.17 -16.75
C TRP A 6 9.79 -23.74 -16.24
N LEU A 7 8.89 -23.49 -15.26
CA LEU A 7 8.78 -22.19 -14.58
C LEU A 7 10.08 -21.82 -13.88
N ASP A 8 10.69 -22.76 -13.17
CA ASP A 8 11.93 -22.53 -12.44
C ASP A 8 13.11 -22.30 -13.40
N THR A 9 13.18 -23.07 -14.50
CA THR A 9 14.18 -22.82 -15.55
C THR A 9 13.98 -21.46 -16.22
N PHE A 10 12.74 -21.04 -16.43
CA PHE A 10 12.43 -19.72 -16.99
C PHE A 10 12.83 -18.60 -16.03
N LYS A 11 12.52 -18.72 -14.74
CA LYS A 11 12.93 -17.77 -13.70
C LYS A 11 14.44 -17.57 -13.70
N VAL A 12 15.20 -18.65 -13.63
CA VAL A 12 16.68 -18.60 -13.66
C VAL A 12 17.21 -18.01 -14.96
N LEU A 13 16.57 -18.28 -16.10
CA LEU A 13 16.95 -17.68 -17.38
C LEU A 13 16.76 -16.17 -17.41
N VAL A 14 15.67 -15.67 -16.84
CA VAL A 14 15.43 -14.22 -16.73
C VAL A 14 16.48 -13.56 -15.82
N GLU A 15 16.82 -14.19 -14.71
CA GLU A 15 17.81 -13.67 -13.74
C GLU A 15 19.25 -13.68 -14.32
N THR A 16 19.61 -14.71 -15.07
CA THR A 16 20.95 -14.84 -15.65
C THR A 16 21.12 -14.11 -16.99
N GLY A 17 20.02 -13.88 -17.71
CA GLY A 17 19.99 -13.30 -19.05
C GLY A 17 20.65 -14.15 -20.13
N ASN A 18 21.07 -15.41 -19.84
CA ASN A 18 21.91 -16.21 -20.71
C ASN A 18 21.65 -17.71 -20.60
N PHE A 19 21.35 -18.37 -21.71
CA PHE A 19 21.03 -19.80 -21.77
C PHE A 19 22.15 -20.71 -21.25
N THR A 20 23.41 -20.37 -21.50
CA THR A 20 24.56 -21.19 -21.06
C THR A 20 24.73 -21.09 -19.53
N ARG A 21 24.67 -19.88 -18.98
CA ARG A 21 24.72 -19.68 -17.51
C ARG A 21 23.54 -20.35 -16.82
N THR A 22 22.36 -20.25 -17.38
CA THR A 22 21.17 -20.96 -16.89
C THR A 22 21.38 -22.47 -16.85
N ALA A 23 21.96 -23.03 -17.93
CA ALA A 23 22.25 -24.46 -18.03
C ALA A 23 23.22 -24.90 -16.92
N GLU A 24 24.28 -24.13 -16.70
CA GLU A 24 25.25 -24.38 -15.61
C GLU A 24 24.58 -24.32 -14.22
N GLN A 25 23.81 -23.26 -13.96
CA GLN A 25 23.14 -23.07 -12.68
C GLN A 25 22.05 -24.11 -12.39
N ARG A 26 21.39 -24.60 -13.44
CA ARG A 26 20.34 -25.64 -13.36
C ARG A 26 20.86 -27.07 -13.51
N PHE A 27 22.16 -27.26 -13.63
CA PHE A 27 22.78 -28.57 -13.86
C PHE A 27 22.18 -29.33 -15.05
N MET A 28 21.96 -28.62 -16.16
CA MET A 28 21.37 -29.17 -17.37
C MET A 28 22.11 -28.71 -18.62
N THR A 29 21.75 -29.22 -19.79
CA THR A 29 22.34 -28.77 -21.06
C THR A 29 21.64 -27.52 -21.60
N GLN A 30 22.35 -26.69 -22.35
CA GLN A 30 21.75 -25.52 -22.99
C GLN A 30 20.57 -25.87 -23.93
N PRO A 31 20.60 -26.96 -24.74
CA PRO A 31 19.43 -27.44 -25.47
C PRO A 31 18.25 -27.81 -24.53
N GLY A 32 18.52 -28.36 -23.35
CA GLY A 32 17.53 -28.67 -22.33
C GLY A 32 16.83 -27.42 -21.82
N VAL A 33 17.58 -26.35 -21.50
CA VAL A 33 17.02 -25.04 -21.15
C VAL A 33 16.10 -24.53 -22.27
N SER A 34 16.60 -24.54 -23.52
CA SER A 34 15.81 -24.09 -24.68
C SER A 34 14.51 -24.89 -24.85
N GLN A 35 14.54 -26.20 -24.58
CA GLN A 35 13.38 -27.08 -24.66
C GLN A 35 12.37 -26.76 -23.54
N HIS A 36 12.82 -26.49 -22.31
CA HIS A 36 11.94 -26.10 -21.21
C HIS A 36 11.21 -24.78 -21.53
N ILE A 37 11.92 -23.77 -22.02
CA ILE A 37 11.33 -22.51 -22.43
C ILE A 37 10.28 -22.72 -23.52
N LYS A 38 10.63 -23.44 -24.58
CA LYS A 38 9.69 -23.73 -25.67
C LYS A 38 8.43 -24.47 -25.20
N LYS A 39 8.57 -25.43 -24.29
CA LYS A 39 7.41 -26.14 -23.70
C LYS A 39 6.55 -25.21 -22.86
N LEU A 40 7.17 -24.29 -22.12
CA LEU A 40 6.46 -23.30 -21.32
C LEU A 40 5.67 -22.34 -22.22
N GLU A 41 6.30 -21.80 -23.28
CA GLU A 41 5.66 -20.93 -24.27
C GLU A 41 4.48 -21.62 -24.97
N VAL A 42 4.64 -22.87 -25.35
CA VAL A 42 3.53 -23.70 -25.91
C VAL A 42 2.41 -23.86 -24.90
N ALA A 43 2.72 -24.12 -23.62
CA ALA A 43 1.73 -24.27 -22.58
C ALA A 43 0.99 -22.95 -22.25
N CYS A 44 1.68 -21.81 -22.39
CA CYS A 44 1.10 -20.48 -22.22
C CYS A 44 0.37 -19.97 -23.48
N GLY A 45 0.63 -20.58 -24.66
CA GLY A 45 0.05 -20.16 -25.93
C GLY A 45 0.63 -18.83 -26.47
N CYS A 46 1.77 -18.37 -25.95
CA CYS A 46 2.40 -17.12 -26.36
C CYS A 46 3.93 -17.16 -26.16
N GLU A 47 4.65 -16.27 -26.85
CA GLU A 47 6.07 -16.05 -26.62
C GLU A 47 6.29 -15.27 -25.32
N LEU A 48 7.21 -15.75 -24.49
CA LEU A 48 7.55 -15.15 -23.21
C LEU A 48 8.85 -14.35 -23.27
N LEU A 49 9.71 -14.62 -24.28
CA LEU A 49 11.02 -14.03 -24.44
C LEU A 49 11.22 -13.44 -25.84
N ILE A 50 11.88 -12.28 -25.87
CA ILE A 50 12.45 -11.69 -27.08
C ILE A 50 13.94 -11.97 -27.08
N ARG A 51 14.47 -12.57 -28.17
CA ARG A 51 15.89 -12.88 -28.29
C ARG A 51 16.62 -11.69 -28.86
N LEU A 52 17.55 -11.12 -28.13
CA LEU A 52 18.40 -10.01 -28.55
C LEU A 52 19.86 -10.45 -28.63
N GLY A 53 20.29 -10.94 -29.78
CA GLY A 53 21.66 -11.38 -29.96
C GLY A 53 22.07 -12.50 -29.00
N LYS A 54 22.90 -12.16 -27.98
CA LYS A 54 23.34 -13.10 -26.93
C LYS A 54 22.50 -13.06 -25.67
N GLY A 55 21.53 -12.14 -25.55
CA GLY A 55 20.68 -11.95 -24.37
C GLY A 55 19.21 -12.28 -24.64
N VAL A 56 18.42 -12.19 -23.60
CA VAL A 56 16.96 -12.35 -23.61
C VAL A 56 16.30 -11.18 -22.90
N GLU A 57 15.17 -10.71 -23.41
CA GLU A 57 14.27 -9.78 -22.76
C GLU A 57 12.88 -10.40 -22.59
N LEU A 58 12.14 -9.96 -21.60
CA LEU A 58 10.78 -10.41 -21.37
C LEU A 58 9.79 -9.72 -22.31
N THR A 59 8.82 -10.48 -22.81
CA THR A 59 7.57 -9.89 -23.32
C THR A 59 6.70 -9.42 -22.15
N GLU A 60 5.63 -8.68 -22.41
CA GLU A 60 4.64 -8.35 -21.37
C GLU A 60 4.02 -9.60 -20.74
N GLN A 61 3.74 -10.62 -21.56
CA GLN A 61 3.27 -11.92 -21.11
C GLN A 61 4.35 -12.68 -20.31
N GLY A 62 5.61 -12.57 -20.74
CA GLY A 62 6.76 -13.10 -20.03
C GLY A 62 6.92 -12.51 -18.64
N GLN A 63 6.71 -11.20 -18.50
CA GLN A 63 6.74 -10.54 -17.19
C GLN A 63 5.68 -11.11 -16.25
N ARG A 64 4.45 -11.31 -16.73
CA ARG A 64 3.36 -11.90 -15.93
C ARG A 64 3.69 -13.33 -15.49
N VAL A 65 4.27 -14.13 -16.37
CA VAL A 65 4.69 -15.51 -16.04
C VAL A 65 5.87 -15.51 -15.06
N TYR A 66 6.78 -14.56 -15.17
CA TYR A 66 7.90 -14.40 -14.24
C TYR A 66 7.42 -14.02 -12.84
N ASP A 67 6.52 -13.04 -12.73
CA ASP A 67 5.91 -12.63 -11.46
C ASP A 67 5.15 -13.79 -10.81
N TYR A 68 4.41 -14.57 -11.60
CA TYR A 68 3.75 -15.79 -11.15
C TYR A 68 4.76 -16.83 -10.63
N ALA A 69 5.84 -17.08 -11.36
CA ALA A 69 6.87 -18.05 -10.95
C ALA A 69 7.57 -17.64 -9.65
N GLN A 70 7.82 -16.34 -9.48
CA GLN A 70 8.35 -15.79 -8.21
C GLN A 70 7.38 -15.97 -7.06
N SER A 71 6.10 -15.67 -7.27
CA SER A 71 5.05 -15.85 -6.27
C SER A 71 4.92 -17.31 -5.85
N LEU A 72 4.92 -18.24 -6.82
CA LEU A 72 4.85 -19.68 -6.54
C LEU A 72 6.03 -20.16 -5.68
N SER A 73 7.26 -19.72 -6.00
CA SER A 73 8.45 -20.07 -5.20
C SER A 73 8.36 -19.54 -3.77
N LYS A 74 7.82 -18.33 -3.58
CA LYS A 74 7.60 -17.74 -2.24
C LYS A 74 6.56 -18.53 -1.44
N HIS A 75 5.46 -18.93 -2.09
CA HIS A 75 4.42 -19.76 -1.44
C HIS A 75 4.94 -21.13 -1.00
N GLU A 76 5.70 -21.78 -1.89
CA GLU A 76 6.32 -23.06 -1.57
C GLU A 76 7.27 -22.93 -0.39
N GLN A 77 8.12 -21.90 -0.37
CA GLN A 77 9.02 -21.61 0.74
C GLN A 77 8.26 -21.32 2.04
N ALA A 78 7.22 -20.51 2.00
CA ALA A 78 6.37 -20.20 3.14
C ALA A 78 5.68 -21.46 3.69
N LEU A 79 5.19 -22.33 2.80
CA LEU A 79 4.63 -23.63 3.21
C LEU A 79 5.67 -24.48 3.93
N ILE A 80 6.87 -24.63 3.35
CA ILE A 80 7.96 -25.43 3.96
C ILE A 80 8.36 -24.83 5.31
N GLU A 81 8.42 -23.52 5.43
CA GLU A 81 8.71 -22.82 6.69
C GLU A 81 7.59 -23.07 7.72
N SER A 82 6.33 -22.96 7.32
CA SER A 82 5.19 -23.21 8.21
C SER A 82 5.14 -24.63 8.76
N LEU A 83 5.64 -25.61 8.00
CA LEU A 83 5.73 -27.00 8.47
C LEU A 83 6.82 -27.25 9.53
N LYS A 84 7.74 -26.28 9.69
CA LYS A 84 8.87 -26.40 10.64
C LYS A 84 8.57 -25.77 11.99
N PHE A 85 7.55 -24.90 12.10
CA PHE A 85 7.31 -24.09 13.26
C PHE A 85 5.89 -24.28 13.82
N ASP A 86 5.79 -25.08 14.88
CA ASP A 86 4.61 -25.12 15.77
C ASP A 86 4.80 -24.24 17.03
N ALA A 87 5.94 -23.57 17.15
CA ALA A 87 6.23 -22.74 18.33
C ALA A 87 5.69 -21.31 18.14
N PRO A 88 4.77 -20.86 19.03
CA PRO A 88 4.30 -19.48 18.98
C PRO A 88 5.47 -18.52 19.26
N TYR A 89 5.46 -17.38 18.57
CA TYR A 89 6.47 -16.31 18.68
C TYR A 89 7.87 -16.69 18.19
N GLU A 90 7.98 -17.58 17.20
CA GLU A 90 9.22 -17.87 16.48
C GLU A 90 9.06 -17.62 14.98
N GLY A 91 10.19 -17.38 14.29
CA GLY A 91 10.21 -17.21 12.84
C GLY A 91 9.97 -15.78 12.39
N LYS A 92 9.65 -15.61 11.10
CA LYS A 92 9.46 -14.32 10.44
C LYS A 92 7.98 -14.00 10.32
N CYS A 93 7.58 -12.80 10.75
CA CYS A 93 6.24 -12.24 10.57
C CYS A 93 6.34 -10.98 9.70
N VAL A 94 5.66 -10.95 8.55
CA VAL A 94 5.62 -9.81 7.65
C VAL A 94 4.23 -9.16 7.70
N ILE A 95 4.18 -7.91 8.16
CA ILE A 95 2.94 -7.18 8.38
C ILE A 95 2.97 -5.90 7.53
N GLY A 96 1.90 -5.63 6.78
CA GLY A 96 1.70 -4.36 6.09
C GLY A 96 0.70 -3.46 6.81
N CYS A 97 0.99 -2.16 6.92
CA CYS A 97 0.02 -1.20 7.44
C CYS A 97 0.27 0.22 6.90
N SER A 98 -0.71 1.12 7.12
CA SER A 98 -0.54 2.54 6.79
C SER A 98 0.48 3.22 7.71
N GLY A 99 1.07 4.34 7.24
CA GLY A 99 2.03 5.12 8.02
C GLY A 99 1.48 5.63 9.34
N ALA A 100 0.19 5.98 9.38
CA ALA A 100 -0.49 6.41 10.60
C ALA A 100 -0.53 5.30 11.66
N LEU A 101 -0.84 4.08 11.23
CA LEU A 101 -0.88 2.94 12.12
C LEU A 101 0.53 2.47 12.51
N ALA A 102 1.48 2.51 11.58
CA ALA A 102 2.85 2.07 11.82
C ALA A 102 3.50 2.79 13.01
N GLN A 103 3.30 4.11 13.15
CA GLN A 103 3.85 4.89 14.26
C GLN A 103 3.41 4.38 15.63
N ARG A 104 2.22 3.81 15.72
CA ARG A 104 1.64 3.29 16.97
C ARG A 104 1.93 1.80 17.16
N LEU A 105 1.88 1.05 16.08
CA LEU A 105 2.03 -0.39 16.11
C LEU A 105 3.49 -0.81 16.32
N TYR A 106 4.44 -0.12 15.65
CA TYR A 106 5.83 -0.52 15.67
C TYR A 106 6.48 -0.55 17.07
N PRO A 107 6.26 0.42 17.97
CA PRO A 107 6.78 0.33 19.34
C PRO A 107 6.30 -0.93 20.07
N VAL A 108 5.03 -1.30 19.93
CA VAL A 108 4.45 -2.51 20.56
C VAL A 108 5.06 -3.78 19.96
N LEU A 109 5.28 -3.79 18.63
CA LEU A 109 5.93 -4.91 17.96
C LEU A 109 7.38 -5.08 18.40
N VAL A 110 8.10 -3.97 18.64
CA VAL A 110 9.48 -4.02 19.16
C VAL A 110 9.51 -4.61 20.57
N GLU A 111 8.58 -4.22 21.46
CA GLU A 111 8.46 -4.83 22.79
C GLU A 111 8.20 -6.33 22.71
N LEU A 112 7.34 -6.75 21.77
CA LEU A 112 7.07 -8.17 21.51
C LEU A 112 8.33 -8.91 21.06
N GLN A 113 9.15 -8.32 20.16
CA GLN A 113 10.40 -8.92 19.73
C GLN A 113 11.43 -9.00 20.86
N VAL A 114 11.47 -8.00 21.74
CA VAL A 114 12.34 -8.05 22.95
C VAL A 114 11.94 -9.20 23.86
N ALA A 115 10.65 -9.44 24.03
CA ALA A 115 10.14 -10.55 24.83
C ALA A 115 10.35 -11.93 24.14
N HIS A 116 10.43 -11.96 22.82
CA HIS A 116 10.54 -13.17 22.00
C HIS A 116 11.69 -13.04 20.98
N PRO A 117 12.95 -13.27 21.37
CA PRO A 117 14.13 -13.05 20.51
C PRO A 117 14.17 -13.90 19.23
N SER A 118 13.44 -15.01 19.20
CA SER A 118 13.30 -15.87 18.00
C SER A 118 12.28 -15.34 16.98
N LEU A 119 11.51 -14.28 17.32
CA LEU A 119 10.54 -13.65 16.44
C LEU A 119 11.21 -12.51 15.66
N SER A 120 11.13 -12.57 14.33
CA SER A 120 11.57 -11.50 13.44
C SER A 120 10.36 -10.82 12.81
N ILE A 121 10.12 -9.53 13.12
CA ILE A 121 9.01 -8.76 12.57
C ILE A 121 9.50 -7.84 11.47
N HIS A 122 8.86 -7.93 10.30
CA HIS A 122 9.06 -7.04 9.17
C HIS A 122 7.80 -6.22 8.96
N LEU A 123 7.85 -4.93 9.31
CA LEU A 123 6.74 -4.01 9.11
C LEU A 123 6.90 -3.25 7.80
N GLU A 124 6.02 -3.50 6.84
CA GLU A 124 5.96 -2.79 5.57
C GLU A 124 4.94 -1.65 5.66
N VAL A 125 5.41 -0.43 5.42
CA VAL A 125 4.57 0.77 5.48
C VAL A 125 4.17 1.18 4.06
N ALA A 126 2.88 1.04 3.75
CA ALA A 126 2.36 1.33 2.42
C ALA A 126 0.89 1.84 2.49
N PRO A 127 0.38 2.49 1.41
CA PRO A 127 -1.04 2.81 1.29
C PRO A 127 -1.93 1.56 1.29
N ASN A 128 -3.17 1.70 1.76
CA ASN A 128 -4.13 0.59 1.84
C ASN A 128 -4.22 -0.24 0.55
N ARG A 129 -4.29 0.43 -0.60
CA ARG A 129 -4.37 -0.24 -1.90
C ARG A 129 -3.14 -1.09 -2.21
N THR A 130 -1.95 -0.58 -1.88
CA THR A 130 -0.69 -1.31 -2.08
C THR A 130 -0.64 -2.54 -1.18
N ILE A 131 -1.06 -2.42 0.09
CA ILE A 131 -1.13 -3.54 1.04
C ILE A 131 -2.04 -4.64 0.50
N LEU A 132 -3.27 -4.30 0.08
CA LEU A 132 -4.21 -5.26 -0.48
C LEU A 132 -3.67 -5.95 -1.75
N ASN A 133 -3.04 -5.19 -2.64
CA ASN A 133 -2.39 -5.75 -3.82
C ASN A 133 -1.24 -6.71 -3.45
N SER A 134 -0.45 -6.37 -2.43
CA SER A 134 0.66 -7.20 -1.96
C SER A 134 0.16 -8.50 -1.33
N ILE A 135 -0.96 -8.48 -0.59
CA ILE A 135 -1.61 -9.69 -0.06
C ILE A 135 -2.16 -10.54 -1.21
N HIS A 136 -2.87 -9.92 -2.17
CA HIS A 136 -3.40 -10.64 -3.34
C HIS A 136 -2.27 -11.30 -4.17
N ALA A 137 -1.14 -10.62 -4.31
CA ALA A 137 0.05 -11.15 -4.98
C ALA A 137 0.88 -12.09 -4.08
N SER A 138 0.43 -12.35 -2.84
CA SER A 138 1.12 -13.19 -1.86
C SER A 138 2.56 -12.78 -1.57
N THR A 139 2.84 -11.51 -1.70
CA THR A 139 4.11 -10.89 -1.27
C THR A 139 4.04 -10.39 0.17
N LEU A 140 2.83 -10.31 0.73
CA LEU A 140 2.54 -9.96 2.11
C LEU A 140 1.51 -10.95 2.67
N GLU A 141 1.71 -11.41 3.89
CA GLU A 141 0.84 -12.41 4.54
C GLU A 141 -0.31 -11.76 5.31
N LEU A 142 -0.02 -10.67 6.01
CA LEU A 142 -0.95 -9.96 6.87
C LEU A 142 -0.94 -8.47 6.58
N GLY A 143 -2.12 -7.87 6.47
CA GLY A 143 -2.27 -6.43 6.30
C GLY A 143 -3.29 -5.83 7.24
N ILE A 144 -3.00 -4.66 7.80
CA ILE A 144 -3.95 -3.87 8.56
C ILE A 144 -4.32 -2.65 7.71
N VAL A 145 -5.57 -2.59 7.29
CA VAL A 145 -6.09 -1.55 6.40
C VAL A 145 -7.25 -0.79 7.06
N THR A 146 -7.47 0.44 6.65
CA THR A 146 -8.53 1.30 7.16
C THR A 146 -9.81 1.28 6.31
N GLN A 147 -9.84 0.43 5.31
CA GLN A 147 -11.01 0.19 4.46
C GLN A 147 -11.42 -1.27 4.55
N GLN A 148 -12.71 -1.55 4.37
CA GLN A 148 -13.16 -2.93 4.24
C GLN A 148 -12.67 -3.49 2.91
N PRO A 149 -11.90 -4.59 2.91
CA PRO A 149 -11.49 -5.24 1.67
C PRO A 149 -12.65 -6.01 1.05
N ASP A 150 -12.47 -6.42 -0.20
CA ASP A 150 -13.42 -7.28 -0.90
C ASP A 150 -13.44 -8.68 -0.26
N GLU A 151 -14.60 -9.10 0.24
CA GLU A 151 -14.79 -10.37 0.95
C GLU A 151 -14.64 -11.60 0.03
N GLU A 152 -14.77 -11.43 -1.28
CA GLU A 152 -14.52 -12.51 -2.25
C GLU A 152 -13.03 -12.80 -2.42
N LEU A 153 -12.18 -11.80 -2.16
CA LEU A 153 -10.72 -11.88 -2.36
C LEU A 153 -9.93 -12.02 -1.06
N PHE A 154 -10.48 -11.55 0.07
CA PHE A 154 -9.77 -11.45 1.33
C PHE A 154 -10.60 -11.96 2.51
N SER A 155 -9.96 -12.68 3.41
CA SER A 155 -10.49 -12.89 4.75
C SER A 155 -10.13 -11.70 5.62
N SER A 156 -11.10 -11.07 6.27
CA SER A 156 -10.86 -9.87 7.08
C SER A 156 -11.60 -9.91 8.41
N GLU A 157 -10.98 -9.32 9.43
CA GLU A 157 -11.56 -9.15 10.76
C GLU A 157 -11.42 -7.68 11.19
N LYS A 158 -12.49 -7.12 11.78
CA LYS A 158 -12.46 -5.77 12.35
C LYS A 158 -11.78 -5.77 13.71
N ILE A 159 -10.58 -5.23 13.77
CA ILE A 159 -9.77 -5.15 15.02
C ILE A 159 -9.96 -3.84 15.78
N GLY A 160 -10.62 -2.82 15.20
CA GLY A 160 -10.84 -1.55 15.88
C GLY A 160 -11.44 -0.47 15.00
N SER A 161 -11.43 0.74 15.53
CA SER A 161 -11.83 1.95 14.81
C SER A 161 -10.97 3.14 15.24
N GLU A 162 -10.80 4.11 14.36
CA GLU A 162 -10.06 5.34 14.60
C GLU A 162 -10.82 6.52 14.03
N SER A 163 -10.89 7.63 14.78
CA SER A 163 -11.56 8.84 14.32
C SER A 163 -10.69 9.60 13.32
N LEU A 164 -11.31 10.11 12.26
CA LEU A 164 -10.67 11.03 11.30
C LEU A 164 -10.86 12.47 11.76
N GLY A 165 -9.86 13.31 11.55
CA GLY A 165 -9.89 14.74 11.79
C GLY A 165 -9.60 15.54 10.53
N LEU A 166 -10.34 16.62 10.35
CA LEU A 166 -10.05 17.66 9.36
C LEU A 166 -9.02 18.62 9.97
N ILE A 167 -7.84 18.65 9.38
CA ILE A 167 -6.70 19.43 9.88
C ILE A 167 -6.58 20.70 9.05
N LEU A 168 -6.83 21.83 9.69
CA LEU A 168 -6.85 23.15 9.07
C LEU A 168 -5.70 24.03 9.58
N PRO A 169 -5.23 25.00 8.80
CA PRO A 169 -4.35 26.04 9.32
C PRO A 169 -5.00 26.80 10.48
N LYS A 170 -4.17 27.27 11.41
CA LYS A 170 -4.64 28.09 12.53
C LYS A 170 -5.36 29.34 12.02
N GLY A 171 -6.57 29.60 12.51
CA GLY A 171 -7.38 30.73 12.11
C GLY A 171 -8.19 30.56 10.81
N ALA A 172 -8.10 29.42 10.13
CA ALA A 172 -8.86 29.16 8.90
C ALA A 172 -10.38 29.26 9.08
N LEU A 173 -10.90 28.96 10.29
CA LEU A 173 -12.32 29.05 10.65
C LEU A 173 -12.72 30.42 11.22
N GLY A 174 -11.80 31.38 11.32
CA GLY A 174 -12.09 32.70 11.90
C GLY A 174 -13.15 33.55 11.15
N ASN A 175 -13.53 33.10 9.94
CA ASN A 175 -14.58 33.71 9.13
C ASN A 175 -15.91 32.92 9.13
N LEU A 176 -15.99 31.84 9.89
CA LEU A 176 -17.26 31.18 10.17
C LEU A 176 -17.93 31.97 11.27
N SER A 177 -19.05 32.64 10.96
CA SER A 177 -19.82 33.37 11.98
C SER A 177 -20.21 32.47 13.13
N THR A 178 -19.63 32.74 14.30
CA THR A 178 -20.27 32.36 15.55
C THR A 178 -21.55 33.18 15.61
N ASN A 179 -22.70 32.52 15.75
CA ASN A 179 -24.02 33.11 15.94
C ASN A 179 -23.97 34.29 16.93
N SER A 180 -23.76 35.49 16.45
CA SER A 180 -23.95 36.75 17.18
C SER A 180 -25.07 37.47 16.47
N ALA A 181 -26.15 37.65 17.20
CA ALA A 181 -27.34 38.41 16.80
C ALA A 181 -27.02 39.90 16.64
N ASP A 182 -26.35 40.25 15.55
CA ASP A 182 -26.27 41.65 15.10
C ASP A 182 -26.35 41.67 13.55
N ASN A 183 -27.57 41.99 13.10
CA ASN A 183 -27.92 42.27 11.73
C ASN A 183 -27.30 43.61 11.28
N THR A 184 -26.11 43.57 10.68
CA THR A 184 -25.70 44.65 9.78
C THR A 184 -24.79 44.12 8.67
N ALA A 185 -25.36 44.17 7.48
CA ALA A 185 -24.77 44.30 6.13
C ALA A 185 -23.60 43.40 5.71
N SER A 186 -23.93 42.41 4.81
CA SER A 186 -23.12 41.92 3.66
C SER A 186 -21.70 41.42 3.92
N SER A 187 -21.53 40.50 4.83
CA SER A 187 -20.47 39.50 4.70
C SER A 187 -21.11 38.17 4.36
N GLN A 188 -20.93 37.67 3.13
CA GLN A 188 -21.31 36.31 2.76
C GLN A 188 -20.59 35.38 3.73
N GLU A 189 -21.35 34.72 4.59
CA GLU A 189 -20.87 33.64 5.43
C GLU A 189 -20.26 32.58 4.51
N LYS A 190 -18.95 32.43 4.55
CA LYS A 190 -18.28 31.37 3.79
C LYS A 190 -18.61 30.04 4.45
N ASP A 191 -19.25 29.19 3.68
CA ASP A 191 -19.47 27.79 4.06
C ASP A 191 -18.11 27.07 4.22
N ILE A 192 -18.08 26.05 5.07
CA ILE A 192 -16.88 25.19 5.27
C ILE A 192 -16.37 24.64 3.92
N ALA A 193 -17.26 24.30 3.00
CA ALA A 193 -16.90 23.83 1.66
C ALA A 193 -16.12 24.89 0.87
N ASP A 194 -16.54 26.16 0.92
CA ASP A 194 -15.85 27.27 0.27
C ASP A 194 -14.48 27.52 0.85
N ILE A 195 -14.34 27.37 2.17
CA ILE A 195 -13.06 27.48 2.86
C ILE A 195 -12.11 26.37 2.37
N LEU A 196 -12.57 25.12 2.29
CA LEU A 196 -11.75 24.02 1.81
C LEU A 196 -11.35 24.17 0.34
N LEU A 197 -12.26 24.64 -0.51
CA LEU A 197 -11.97 24.94 -1.92
C LEU A 197 -10.92 26.07 -2.06
N SER A 198 -11.00 27.08 -1.21
CA SER A 198 -10.04 28.19 -1.19
C SER A 198 -8.66 27.76 -0.69
N LEU A 199 -8.60 27.00 0.41
CA LEU A 199 -7.36 26.50 1.00
C LEU A 199 -6.66 25.50 0.07
N GLY A 200 -7.40 24.53 -0.44
CA GLY A 200 -6.90 23.40 -1.21
C GLY A 200 -6.25 22.33 -0.35
N LEU A 201 -6.11 21.14 -0.93
CA LEU A 201 -5.70 19.91 -0.29
C LEU A 201 -4.18 19.73 -0.30
N ILE A 202 -3.60 19.44 0.86
CA ILE A 202 -2.29 18.78 0.98
C ILE A 202 -2.56 17.29 0.85
N ASN A 203 -2.27 16.75 -0.32
CA ASN A 203 -2.62 15.40 -0.71
C ASN A 203 -1.61 14.38 -0.20
N HIS A 204 -2.07 13.15 0.04
CA HIS A 204 -1.25 12.00 0.43
C HIS A 204 -1.88 10.71 -0.12
N PRO A 205 -1.22 9.55 -0.08
CA PRO A 205 -1.71 8.33 -0.74
C PRO A 205 -3.13 7.91 -0.36
N ASP A 206 -3.52 8.04 0.91
CA ASP A 206 -4.86 7.65 1.42
C ASP A 206 -5.82 8.85 1.54
N ALA A 207 -5.43 10.07 1.11
CA ALA A 207 -6.22 11.29 1.31
C ALA A 207 -7.63 11.20 0.72
N MET A 208 -7.77 10.69 -0.49
CA MET A 208 -9.07 10.60 -1.15
C MET A 208 -10.02 9.61 -0.44
N HIS A 209 -9.47 8.55 0.14
CA HIS A 209 -10.22 7.61 0.96
C HIS A 209 -10.70 8.29 2.26
N TYR A 210 -9.80 8.94 2.98
CA TYR A 210 -10.13 9.64 4.23
C TYR A 210 -11.10 10.81 4.01
N LEU A 211 -10.94 11.58 2.94
CA LEU A 211 -11.87 12.66 2.59
C LEU A 211 -13.29 12.15 2.34
N LYS A 212 -13.43 11.07 1.56
CA LYS A 212 -14.74 10.47 1.31
C LYS A 212 -15.40 10.00 2.59
N LEU A 213 -14.65 9.31 3.47
CA LEU A 213 -15.15 8.87 4.77
C LEU A 213 -15.52 10.05 5.66
N TYR A 214 -14.64 11.05 5.77
CA TYR A 214 -14.87 12.20 6.62
C TYR A 214 -16.10 13.00 6.14
N PHE A 215 -16.19 13.30 4.85
CA PHE A 215 -17.30 14.08 4.31
C PHE A 215 -18.64 13.35 4.44
N SER A 216 -18.69 12.05 4.17
CA SER A 216 -19.93 11.26 4.27
C SER A 216 -20.44 11.12 5.71
N HIS A 217 -19.58 11.25 6.73
CA HIS A 217 -19.94 11.07 8.13
C HIS A 217 -19.81 12.35 8.97
N SER A 218 -19.51 13.50 8.35
CA SER A 218 -19.29 14.77 9.08
C SER A 218 -20.56 15.34 9.72
N GLY A 219 -21.75 14.98 9.21
CA GLY A 219 -23.01 15.62 9.59
C GLY A 219 -23.22 17.01 8.98
N GLU A 220 -22.22 17.57 8.31
CA GLU A 220 -22.26 18.88 7.66
C GLU A 220 -22.73 18.73 6.22
N GLN A 221 -23.90 19.28 5.89
CA GLN A 221 -24.54 19.12 4.58
C GLN A 221 -23.64 19.62 3.43
N ALA A 222 -22.92 20.72 3.65
CA ALA A 222 -22.00 21.29 2.68
C ALA A 222 -20.84 20.35 2.35
N LEU A 223 -20.28 19.67 3.35
CA LEU A 223 -19.22 18.69 3.15
C LEU A 223 -19.75 17.40 2.49
N MET A 224 -20.94 16.95 2.89
CA MET A 224 -21.55 15.75 2.30
C MET A 224 -21.87 15.91 0.80
N GLN A 225 -22.11 17.14 0.35
CA GLN A 225 -22.37 17.47 -1.06
C GLN A 225 -21.09 17.80 -1.84
N LEU A 226 -19.96 18.04 -1.16
CA LEU A 226 -18.69 18.37 -1.80
C LEU A 226 -18.03 17.12 -2.34
N ASP A 227 -17.81 17.07 -3.67
CA ASP A 227 -17.00 16.04 -4.29
C ASP A 227 -15.50 16.28 -3.97
N PRO A 228 -14.83 15.36 -3.25
CA PRO A 228 -13.41 15.51 -2.92
C PRO A 228 -12.49 15.66 -4.16
N SER A 229 -12.91 15.17 -5.32
CA SER A 229 -12.14 15.28 -6.57
C SER A 229 -12.03 16.72 -7.08
N ARG A 230 -12.95 17.61 -6.69
CA ARG A 230 -12.99 19.03 -7.06
C ARG A 230 -12.04 19.89 -6.22
N LEU A 231 -11.50 19.37 -5.13
CA LEU A 231 -10.57 20.12 -4.27
C LEU A 231 -9.27 20.44 -5.01
N PRO A 232 -8.83 21.70 -5.04
CA PRO A 232 -7.53 22.07 -5.58
C PRO A 232 -6.42 21.39 -4.80
N LYS A 233 -5.48 20.74 -5.49
CA LYS A 233 -4.31 20.12 -4.86
C LYS A 233 -3.20 21.16 -4.74
N ARG A 234 -2.84 21.53 -3.52
CA ARG A 234 -1.78 22.51 -3.20
C ARG A 234 -0.42 21.87 -3.00
N GLY A 235 -0.39 20.57 -2.66
CA GLY A 235 0.84 19.82 -2.47
C GLY A 235 0.56 18.34 -2.35
N TYR A 236 1.62 17.53 -2.40
CA TYR A 236 1.59 16.11 -2.20
C TYR A 236 2.78 15.67 -1.37
N ILE A 237 2.54 14.83 -0.37
CA ILE A 237 3.59 14.19 0.41
C ILE A 237 3.14 12.80 0.84
N ASN A 238 4.03 11.83 0.73
CA ASN A 238 3.79 10.44 1.15
C ASN A 238 4.41 10.10 2.51
N GLN A 239 5.07 11.09 3.14
CA GLN A 239 5.70 10.91 4.44
C GLN A 239 4.87 11.57 5.55
N LEU A 240 4.28 10.74 6.40
CA LEU A 240 3.35 11.18 7.42
C LEU A 240 3.97 12.23 8.39
N SER A 241 5.22 12.03 8.83
CA SER A 241 5.92 12.94 9.76
C SER A 241 6.06 14.37 9.25
N GLN A 242 5.85 14.62 7.97
CA GLN A 242 6.00 15.93 7.35
C GLN A 242 4.68 16.54 6.88
N ILE A 243 3.57 15.80 6.92
CA ILE A 243 2.31 16.22 6.30
C ILE A 243 1.69 17.45 6.97
N LEU A 244 1.94 17.66 8.25
CA LEU A 244 1.41 18.82 8.98
C LEU A 244 2.22 20.09 8.77
N LEU A 245 3.46 20.01 8.30
CA LEU A 245 4.29 21.19 8.04
C LEU A 245 3.64 22.16 7.05
N PRO A 246 3.21 21.76 5.84
CA PRO A 246 2.53 22.68 4.92
C PRO A 246 1.20 23.19 5.49
N VAL A 247 0.46 22.38 6.24
CA VAL A 247 -0.79 22.83 6.89
C VAL A 247 -0.50 23.90 7.93
N SER A 248 0.51 23.72 8.78
CA SER A 248 0.91 24.71 9.79
C SER A 248 1.38 26.05 9.18
N LYS A 249 1.87 26.02 7.94
CA LYS A 249 2.27 27.22 7.17
C LYS A 249 1.14 27.85 6.36
N GLY A 250 -0.09 27.35 6.49
CA GLY A 250 -1.25 27.90 5.81
C GLY A 250 -1.38 27.51 4.32
N LEU A 251 -0.60 26.56 3.82
CA LEU A 251 -0.60 26.17 2.40
C LEU A 251 -1.82 25.37 1.96
N GLY A 252 -2.55 24.78 2.92
CA GLY A 252 -3.72 23.97 2.62
C GLY A 252 -4.20 23.19 3.84
N PHE A 253 -5.12 22.25 3.63
CA PHE A 253 -5.67 21.38 4.65
C PHE A 253 -5.44 19.91 4.33
N THR A 254 -5.66 19.03 5.29
CA THR A 254 -5.63 17.57 5.07
C THR A 254 -6.62 16.86 5.99
N VAL A 255 -6.87 15.57 5.74
CA VAL A 255 -7.67 14.68 6.63
C VAL A 255 -6.80 13.51 7.04
N LEU A 256 -6.68 13.29 8.35
CA LEU A 256 -5.85 12.24 8.94
C LEU A 256 -6.57 11.60 10.12
N PRO A 257 -6.17 10.37 10.52
CA PRO A 257 -6.51 9.83 11.83
C PRO A 257 -6.05 10.77 12.94
N ILE A 258 -6.95 11.11 13.89
CA ILE A 258 -6.67 12.14 14.92
C ILE A 258 -5.46 11.80 15.79
N LYS A 259 -5.27 10.52 16.09
CA LYS A 259 -4.16 10.06 16.94
C LYS A 259 -2.78 10.26 16.32
N VAL A 260 -2.71 10.50 15.00
CA VAL A 260 -1.46 10.90 14.35
C VAL A 260 -0.95 12.23 14.92
N LEU A 261 -1.85 13.12 15.35
CA LEU A 261 -1.49 14.43 15.88
C LEU A 261 -0.66 14.32 17.17
N ASP A 262 -0.83 13.26 17.95
CA ASP A 262 -0.09 13.04 19.21
C ASP A 262 1.44 12.95 18.94
N SER A 263 1.83 12.50 17.77
CA SER A 263 3.24 12.39 17.36
C SER A 263 3.89 13.70 16.92
N PHE A 264 3.10 14.78 16.76
CA PHE A 264 3.57 16.09 16.30
C PHE A 264 3.59 17.15 17.42
N THR A 265 3.16 16.80 18.61
CA THR A 265 3.09 17.73 19.78
C THR A 265 4.38 17.81 20.59
N ASN A 266 5.46 17.19 20.13
CA ASN A 266 6.81 17.25 20.72
C ASN A 266 7.80 18.01 19.84
#